data_0e2aa3d6a9f241968a8bba870744fae2
#
_entry.id   0e2aa3d6a9f241968a8bba870744fae2
#
_cell.length_a   1.000
_cell.length_b   1.000
_cell.length_c   1.000
_cell.angle_alpha   90.00
_cell.angle_beta   90.00
_cell.angle_gamma   90.00
#
_symmetry.space_group_name_H-M   'P 1'
#
loop_
_entity.id
_entity.type
_entity.pdbx_description
1 polymer ?
#
loop_
_entity_poly.entity_id
_entity_poly.type
_entity_poly.pdbx_seq_one_letter_code
_entity_poly.pdbx_strand_id
1 'polypeptide(L)'
;MQQELRKDRDFTADLIKLLASSNVCSKRWVHQQYDSMVQTNTVIGPGGEAGVMRIKGTGTKGHERGLAMALDGNGRWSYLNPNLGAKHAVAEAARKVAMSGAIPVAATNCLNFGNPEKPEIMAQLSAAIDGIAEACTALSTPITGGNVSLYNETRGEGIYPTPVLGIVGIFDDVTKAVPADFQRAGDAIVLLWPIPAGESPDPNLKVPFPGERVESAADPYNTVLGNPQALHPEATETEEAATAELASFGSSEYASVVLGGVWGQPPPLDLEAEADLHTLLSVLAERQLLHSARDISDGGIAVALAQSAFANSIGATAEQEQSLMAHPLFGLFAEPASTVLVTCEGNQLNAIEDFADRYGYYAARIGTTGGDRLEINVYKQPVITASLATLCEPWSSALEANIHGEVTAR
;
A
#
# COMPACT_ATOMS: atom_id res chain seq x y z
N MET A 1 -2.48 -9.58 23.50
CA MET A 1 -2.26 -8.67 22.36
C MET A 1 -1.47 -7.44 22.77
N GLN A 2 -1.94 -6.57 23.66
CA GLN A 2 -1.19 -5.38 24.14
C GLN A 2 0.19 -5.67 24.72
N GLN A 3 0.36 -6.79 25.42
CA GLN A 3 1.67 -7.25 25.89
C GLN A 3 2.61 -7.62 24.76
N GLU A 4 2.07 -8.09 23.63
CA GLU A 4 2.85 -8.41 22.44
C GLU A 4 3.38 -7.16 21.73
N LEU A 5 2.58 -6.07 21.69
CA LEU A 5 3.00 -4.80 21.09
C LEU A 5 4.12 -4.09 21.86
N ARG A 6 4.29 -4.41 23.16
CA ARG A 6 5.31 -3.82 24.05
C ARG A 6 6.60 -4.61 24.15
N LYS A 7 6.70 -5.77 23.50
CA LYS A 7 7.92 -6.57 23.53
C LYS A 7 9.02 -5.91 22.71
N ASP A 8 10.25 -6.03 23.19
CA ASP A 8 11.42 -5.77 22.35
C ASP A 8 11.37 -6.72 21.15
N ARG A 9 11.52 -6.16 19.95
CA ARG A 9 11.38 -6.89 18.69
C ARG A 9 12.61 -6.73 17.81
N ASP A 10 12.94 -7.81 17.13
CA ASP A 10 13.83 -7.78 15.97
C ASP A 10 12.99 -7.45 14.72
N PHE A 11 12.93 -6.18 14.34
CA PHE A 11 12.17 -5.73 13.18
C PHE A 11 12.71 -6.31 11.86
N THR A 12 13.99 -6.70 11.82
CA THR A 12 14.55 -7.41 10.66
C THR A 12 13.94 -8.81 10.54
N ALA A 13 13.82 -9.53 11.64
CA ALA A 13 13.16 -10.83 11.66
C ALA A 13 11.66 -10.73 11.36
N ASP A 14 10.97 -9.73 11.89
CA ASP A 14 9.56 -9.47 11.58
C ASP A 14 9.37 -9.16 10.09
N LEU A 15 10.22 -8.34 9.47
CA LEU A 15 10.20 -8.06 8.03
C LEU A 15 10.39 -9.34 7.20
N ILE A 16 11.35 -10.18 7.57
CA ILE A 16 11.58 -11.47 6.89
C ILE A 16 10.32 -12.35 6.97
N LYS A 17 9.68 -12.40 8.13
CA LYS A 17 8.43 -13.15 8.33
C LYS A 17 7.29 -12.63 7.46
N LEU A 18 7.15 -11.30 7.33
CA LEU A 18 6.17 -10.68 6.45
C LEU A 18 6.47 -10.98 4.98
N LEU A 19 7.71 -10.81 4.55
CA LEU A 19 8.13 -11.09 3.17
C LEU A 19 7.86 -12.53 2.76
N ALA A 20 7.94 -13.49 3.68
CA ALA A 20 7.64 -14.90 3.46
C ALA A 20 6.15 -15.25 3.61
N SER A 21 5.29 -14.30 4.01
CA SER A 21 3.85 -14.57 4.17
C SER A 21 3.16 -14.81 2.82
N SER A 22 2.05 -15.53 2.86
CA SER A 22 1.30 -15.92 1.64
C SER A 22 0.78 -14.72 0.85
N ASN A 23 0.49 -13.60 1.50
CA ASN A 23 0.05 -12.38 0.82
C ASN A 23 1.21 -11.63 0.17
N VAL A 24 2.31 -11.47 0.89
CA VAL A 24 3.43 -10.59 0.50
C VAL A 24 4.47 -11.29 -0.38
N CYS A 25 4.66 -12.61 -0.21
CA CYS A 25 5.69 -13.35 -0.96
C CYS A 25 5.48 -13.28 -2.48
N SER A 26 6.57 -13.47 -3.21
CA SER A 26 6.58 -13.47 -4.67
C SER A 26 5.60 -14.49 -5.27
N LYS A 27 4.80 -14.06 -6.22
CA LYS A 27 3.93 -14.93 -7.01
C LYS A 27 4.62 -15.45 -8.28
N ARG A 28 5.94 -15.31 -8.38
CA ARG A 28 6.73 -15.70 -9.55
C ARG A 28 6.47 -17.16 -9.95
N TRP A 29 6.37 -18.06 -9.00
CA TRP A 29 6.08 -19.47 -9.25
C TRP A 29 4.78 -19.67 -10.05
N VAL A 30 3.76 -18.82 -9.84
CA VAL A 30 2.50 -18.86 -10.58
C VAL A 30 2.70 -18.31 -12.00
N HIS A 31 3.15 -17.06 -12.12
CA HIS A 31 3.14 -16.37 -13.42
C HIS A 31 4.24 -16.82 -14.38
N GLN A 32 5.35 -17.40 -13.89
CA GLN A 32 6.40 -17.94 -14.77
C GLN A 32 5.97 -19.16 -15.57
N GLN A 33 4.83 -19.79 -15.23
CA GLN A 33 4.26 -20.90 -15.98
C GLN A 33 3.53 -20.44 -17.26
N TYR A 34 3.34 -19.14 -17.44
CA TYR A 34 2.59 -18.55 -18.54
C TYR A 34 3.45 -17.55 -19.30
N ASP A 35 3.15 -17.38 -20.58
CA ASP A 35 3.78 -16.36 -21.42
C ASP A 35 3.20 -14.97 -21.09
N SER A 36 3.99 -14.13 -20.44
CA SER A 36 3.64 -12.74 -20.12
C SER A 36 3.96 -11.75 -21.26
N MET A 37 4.54 -12.23 -22.37
CA MET A 37 5.01 -11.39 -23.48
C MET A 37 4.27 -11.67 -24.79
N VAL A 38 3.10 -12.32 -24.75
CA VAL A 38 2.31 -12.66 -25.94
C VAL A 38 2.17 -11.46 -26.85
N GLN A 39 2.47 -11.65 -28.15
CA GLN A 39 2.50 -10.59 -29.17
C GLN A 39 3.43 -9.41 -28.85
N THR A 40 4.28 -9.50 -27.85
CA THR A 40 5.25 -8.45 -27.45
C THR A 40 4.59 -7.10 -27.13
N ASN A 41 3.41 -7.12 -26.54
CA ASN A 41 2.67 -5.91 -26.14
C ASN A 41 3.00 -5.45 -24.73
N THR A 42 3.52 -6.33 -23.88
CA THR A 42 3.83 -6.02 -22.49
C THR A 42 4.94 -4.97 -22.39
N VAL A 43 4.69 -3.94 -21.61
CA VAL A 43 5.64 -2.86 -21.25
C VAL A 43 6.09 -3.03 -19.81
N ILE A 44 5.14 -3.20 -18.88
CA ILE A 44 5.41 -3.59 -17.50
C ILE A 44 4.68 -4.92 -17.25
N GLY A 45 5.46 -5.96 -16.93
CA GLY A 45 4.97 -7.30 -16.65
C GLY A 45 4.71 -7.54 -15.17
N PRO A 46 4.62 -8.83 -14.76
CA PRO A 46 4.47 -9.23 -13.38
C PRO A 46 5.58 -8.66 -12.49
N GLY A 47 5.20 -8.09 -11.34
CA GLY A 47 6.07 -7.41 -10.38
C GLY A 47 5.91 -5.89 -10.39
N GLY A 48 5.29 -5.31 -11.42
CA GLY A 48 4.84 -3.91 -11.40
C GLY A 48 3.58 -3.73 -10.56
N GLU A 49 3.26 -2.49 -10.20
CA GLU A 49 2.00 -2.16 -9.50
C GLU A 49 0.78 -2.40 -10.39
N ALA A 50 0.92 -2.14 -11.69
CA ALA A 50 -0.05 -2.50 -12.72
C ALA A 50 0.63 -3.25 -13.86
N GLY A 51 -0.08 -4.14 -14.52
CA GLY A 51 0.33 -4.68 -15.81
C GLY A 51 0.09 -3.65 -16.89
N VAL A 52 1.14 -3.28 -17.65
CA VAL A 52 1.07 -2.25 -18.70
C VAL A 52 1.32 -2.86 -20.07
N MET A 53 0.41 -2.59 -20.99
CA MET A 53 0.46 -3.08 -22.37
C MET A 53 0.35 -1.94 -23.36
N ARG A 54 1.21 -1.96 -24.40
CA ARG A 54 1.07 -1.05 -25.55
C ARG A 54 -0.04 -1.51 -26.48
N ILE A 55 -0.67 -0.56 -27.15
CA ILE A 55 -1.65 -0.81 -28.22
C ILE A 55 -1.00 -0.47 -29.55
N LYS A 56 -0.44 -1.49 -30.19
CA LYS A 56 0.27 -1.33 -31.47
C LYS A 56 -0.63 -0.71 -32.55
N GLY A 57 -0.05 0.18 -33.35
CA GLY A 57 -0.76 0.87 -34.43
C GLY A 57 -1.59 2.06 -33.99
N THR A 58 -1.49 2.46 -32.72
CA THR A 58 -2.08 3.70 -32.18
C THR A 58 -0.99 4.76 -32.00
N GLY A 59 -1.38 6.03 -31.98
CA GLY A 59 -0.40 7.12 -31.81
C GLY A 59 0.63 7.22 -32.93
N THR A 60 1.84 7.67 -32.60
CA THR A 60 2.99 7.71 -33.52
C THR A 60 3.94 6.56 -33.22
N LYS A 61 4.72 6.12 -34.19
CA LYS A 61 5.68 5.03 -34.02
C LYS A 61 6.68 5.35 -32.90
N GLY A 62 6.73 4.49 -31.90
CA GLY A 62 7.54 4.68 -30.67
C GLY A 62 6.83 5.37 -29.52
N HIS A 63 5.65 5.95 -29.76
CA HIS A 63 4.81 6.64 -28.78
C HIS A 63 3.36 6.13 -28.91
N GLU A 64 3.20 4.81 -28.77
CA GLU A 64 1.88 4.17 -28.85
C GLU A 64 1.09 4.41 -27.58
N ARG A 65 -0.23 4.39 -27.71
CA ARG A 65 -1.12 4.37 -26.53
C ARG A 65 -0.95 3.06 -25.77
N GLY A 66 -1.35 3.07 -24.52
CA GLY A 66 -1.27 1.88 -23.67
C GLY A 66 -2.48 1.72 -22.75
N LEU A 67 -2.58 0.54 -22.19
CA LEU A 67 -3.49 0.20 -21.12
C LEU A 67 -2.69 -0.21 -19.89
N ALA A 68 -3.15 0.23 -18.71
CA ALA A 68 -2.74 -0.32 -17.43
C ALA A 68 -3.90 -1.06 -16.79
N MET A 69 -3.60 -2.15 -16.07
CA MET A 69 -4.60 -2.94 -15.37
C MET A 69 -4.05 -3.38 -14.03
N ALA A 70 -4.82 -3.14 -12.96
CA ALA A 70 -4.52 -3.61 -11.63
C ALA A 70 -5.74 -4.26 -10.99
N LEU A 71 -5.49 -5.18 -10.07
CA LEU A 71 -6.51 -5.83 -9.25
C LEU A 71 -6.20 -5.56 -7.78
N ASP A 72 -7.24 -5.37 -6.99
CA ASP A 72 -7.13 -5.32 -5.55
C ASP A 72 -8.34 -5.91 -4.83
N GLY A 73 -8.16 -6.28 -3.56
CA GLY A 73 -9.19 -6.79 -2.68
C GLY A 73 -8.61 -7.37 -1.40
N ASN A 74 -8.94 -6.77 -0.26
CA ASN A 74 -8.49 -7.20 1.05
C ASN A 74 -9.65 -7.82 1.85
N GLY A 75 -9.69 -9.17 1.92
CA GLY A 75 -10.75 -9.89 2.62
C GLY A 75 -10.76 -9.62 4.13
N ARG A 76 -9.62 -9.33 4.76
CA ARG A 76 -9.55 -8.97 6.19
C ARG A 76 -10.24 -7.64 6.45
N TRP A 77 -9.94 -6.64 5.63
CA TRP A 77 -10.56 -5.32 5.73
C TRP A 77 -12.07 -5.38 5.48
N SER A 78 -12.47 -6.13 4.46
CA SER A 78 -13.89 -6.34 4.16
C SER A 78 -14.62 -7.14 5.25
N TYR A 79 -13.92 -8.02 5.97
CA TYR A 79 -14.47 -8.72 7.14
C TYR A 79 -14.69 -7.78 8.32
N LEU A 80 -13.75 -6.89 8.59
CA LEU A 80 -13.84 -5.90 9.68
C LEU A 80 -14.88 -4.81 9.38
N ASN A 81 -14.90 -4.33 8.14
CA ASN A 81 -15.84 -3.32 7.67
C ASN A 81 -16.09 -3.47 6.16
N PRO A 82 -17.18 -4.13 5.74
CA PRO A 82 -17.43 -4.44 4.33
C PRO A 82 -17.52 -3.22 3.41
N ASN A 83 -18.10 -2.11 3.89
CA ASN A 83 -18.19 -0.87 3.12
C ASN A 83 -16.81 -0.24 2.92
N LEU A 84 -16.07 -0.03 4.01
CA LEU A 84 -14.75 0.59 3.95
C LEU A 84 -13.73 -0.30 3.24
N GLY A 85 -13.72 -1.62 3.50
CA GLY A 85 -12.84 -2.56 2.80
C GLY A 85 -13.09 -2.61 1.30
N ALA A 86 -14.34 -2.49 0.86
CA ALA A 86 -14.69 -2.40 -0.55
C ALA A 86 -14.26 -1.06 -1.19
N LYS A 87 -14.35 0.06 -0.46
CA LYS A 87 -13.80 1.35 -0.90
C LYS A 87 -12.30 1.27 -1.12
N HIS A 88 -11.57 0.66 -0.18
CA HIS A 88 -10.13 0.44 -0.31
C HIS A 88 -9.79 -0.39 -1.55
N ALA A 89 -10.53 -1.46 -1.83
CA ALA A 89 -10.28 -2.29 -3.00
C ALA A 89 -10.39 -1.51 -4.33
N VAL A 90 -11.36 -0.57 -4.43
CA VAL A 90 -11.45 0.34 -5.59
C VAL A 90 -10.28 1.33 -5.61
N ALA A 91 -10.05 2.00 -4.48
CA ALA A 91 -9.05 3.05 -4.35
C ALA A 91 -7.64 2.54 -4.63
N GLU A 92 -7.25 1.43 -4.01
CA GLU A 92 -5.92 0.84 -4.16
C GLU A 92 -5.68 0.32 -5.59
N ALA A 93 -6.66 -0.36 -6.20
CA ALA A 93 -6.54 -0.78 -7.60
C ALA A 93 -6.38 0.43 -8.54
N ALA A 94 -7.13 1.52 -8.31
CA ALA A 94 -7.02 2.75 -9.09
C ALA A 94 -5.69 3.47 -8.85
N ARG A 95 -5.21 3.53 -7.61
CA ARG A 95 -3.89 4.08 -7.24
C ARG A 95 -2.75 3.32 -7.92
N LYS A 96 -2.79 1.98 -7.94
CA LYS A 96 -1.81 1.14 -8.65
C LYS A 96 -1.75 1.45 -10.16
N VAL A 97 -2.91 1.67 -10.76
CA VAL A 97 -2.98 2.14 -12.16
C VAL A 97 -2.37 3.53 -12.31
N ALA A 98 -2.73 4.48 -11.44
CA ALA A 98 -2.20 5.86 -11.49
C ALA A 98 -0.68 5.91 -11.26
N MET A 99 -0.15 5.10 -10.34
CA MET A 99 1.29 4.98 -10.09
C MET A 99 2.07 4.51 -11.32
N SER A 100 1.47 3.67 -12.16
CA SER A 100 2.09 3.28 -13.42
C SER A 100 2.15 4.43 -14.44
N GLY A 101 1.51 5.57 -14.18
CA GLY A 101 1.40 6.73 -15.05
C GLY A 101 0.14 6.77 -15.92
N ALA A 102 -0.75 5.78 -15.80
CA ALA A 102 -2.02 5.74 -16.54
C ALA A 102 -3.12 6.53 -15.79
N ILE A 103 -4.12 6.97 -16.55
CA ILE A 103 -5.33 7.59 -16.00
C ILE A 103 -6.38 6.48 -15.78
N PRO A 104 -6.81 6.17 -14.54
CA PRO A 104 -7.90 5.22 -14.28
C PRO A 104 -9.21 5.67 -14.96
N VAL A 105 -9.91 4.77 -15.68
CA VAL A 105 -11.09 5.15 -16.45
C VAL A 105 -12.28 4.21 -16.31
N ALA A 106 -12.07 2.98 -15.86
CA ALA A 106 -13.14 2.00 -15.76
C ALA A 106 -12.83 0.91 -14.71
N ALA A 107 -13.88 0.33 -14.15
CA ALA A 107 -13.80 -0.75 -13.18
C ALA A 107 -14.54 -2.01 -13.67
N THR A 108 -14.08 -3.15 -13.17
CA THR A 108 -14.80 -4.44 -13.16
C THR A 108 -14.72 -5.03 -11.77
N ASN A 109 -15.66 -5.89 -11.39
CA ASN A 109 -15.63 -6.54 -10.09
C ASN A 109 -15.68 -8.06 -10.18
N CYS A 110 -15.19 -8.72 -9.13
CA CYS A 110 -15.39 -10.15 -8.88
C CYS A 110 -15.75 -10.31 -7.40
N LEU A 111 -17.04 -10.41 -7.12
CA LEU A 111 -17.57 -10.41 -5.75
C LEU A 111 -17.67 -11.85 -5.24
N ASN A 112 -17.00 -12.14 -4.13
CA ASN A 112 -16.98 -13.48 -3.53
C ASN A 112 -17.48 -13.41 -2.09
N PHE A 113 -18.60 -14.08 -1.81
CA PHE A 113 -19.27 -14.06 -0.50
C PHE A 113 -19.76 -15.44 -0.11
N GLY A 114 -20.04 -15.64 1.16
CA GLY A 114 -20.67 -16.85 1.70
C GLY A 114 -22.13 -17.02 1.25
N ASN A 115 -22.92 -17.74 2.03
CA ASN A 115 -24.34 -18.00 1.73
C ASN A 115 -25.19 -16.74 1.98
N PRO A 116 -25.78 -16.12 0.93
CA PRO A 116 -26.56 -14.90 1.03
C PRO A 116 -27.93 -15.09 1.71
N GLU A 117 -28.36 -16.33 1.95
CA GLU A 117 -29.56 -16.61 2.75
C GLU A 117 -29.34 -16.33 4.25
N LYS A 118 -28.07 -16.22 4.68
CA LYS A 118 -27.70 -15.77 6.02
C LYS A 118 -27.76 -14.24 6.08
N PRO A 119 -28.59 -13.65 6.98
CA PRO A 119 -28.76 -12.19 7.03
C PRO A 119 -27.46 -11.40 7.18
N GLU A 120 -26.49 -11.92 7.95
CA GLU A 120 -25.18 -11.31 8.15
C GLU A 120 -24.34 -11.26 6.87
N ILE A 121 -24.41 -12.31 6.03
CA ILE A 121 -23.69 -12.34 4.75
C ILE A 121 -24.36 -11.40 3.73
N MET A 122 -25.70 -11.36 3.71
CA MET A 122 -26.41 -10.40 2.87
C MET A 122 -26.10 -8.95 3.28
N ALA A 123 -25.98 -8.66 4.57
CA ALA A 123 -25.59 -7.34 5.07
C ALA A 123 -24.16 -6.97 4.62
N GLN A 124 -23.22 -7.91 4.68
CA GLN A 124 -21.86 -7.72 4.17
C GLN A 124 -21.84 -7.42 2.67
N LEU A 125 -22.60 -8.18 1.87
CA LEU A 125 -22.71 -7.98 0.42
C LEU A 125 -23.30 -6.61 0.10
N SER A 126 -24.39 -6.22 0.75
CA SER A 126 -25.04 -4.92 0.55
C SER A 126 -24.07 -3.76 0.87
N ALA A 127 -23.44 -3.81 2.04
CA ALA A 127 -22.50 -2.79 2.47
C ALA A 127 -21.27 -2.68 1.55
N ALA A 128 -20.77 -3.80 1.04
CA ALA A 128 -19.67 -3.82 0.07
C ALA A 128 -20.08 -3.17 -1.26
N ILE A 129 -21.29 -3.47 -1.77
CA ILE A 129 -21.80 -2.85 -2.99
C ILE A 129 -21.94 -1.34 -2.82
N ASP A 130 -22.43 -0.87 -1.69
CA ASP A 130 -22.54 0.56 -1.38
C ASP A 130 -21.15 1.22 -1.39
N GLY A 131 -20.16 0.59 -0.73
CA GLY A 131 -18.77 1.07 -0.72
C GLY A 131 -18.15 1.14 -2.11
N ILE A 132 -18.36 0.13 -2.95
CA ILE A 132 -17.90 0.12 -4.34
C ILE A 132 -18.54 1.27 -5.14
N ALA A 133 -19.85 1.46 -4.99
CA ALA A 133 -20.57 2.51 -5.70
C ALA A 133 -20.07 3.91 -5.32
N GLU A 134 -19.87 4.16 -4.03
CA GLU A 134 -19.32 5.44 -3.52
C GLU A 134 -17.91 5.69 -4.07
N ALA A 135 -17.00 4.71 -3.97
CA ALA A 135 -15.62 4.87 -4.42
C ALA A 135 -15.52 5.00 -5.95
N CYS A 136 -16.24 4.18 -6.71
CA CYS A 136 -16.26 4.29 -8.18
C CYS A 136 -16.83 5.63 -8.65
N THR A 137 -17.78 6.20 -7.92
CA THR A 137 -18.34 7.52 -8.22
C THR A 137 -17.32 8.61 -7.95
N ALA A 138 -16.71 8.62 -6.78
CA ALA A 138 -15.70 9.61 -6.38
C ALA A 138 -14.47 9.59 -7.30
N LEU A 139 -14.00 8.40 -7.66
CA LEU A 139 -12.82 8.21 -8.50
C LEU A 139 -13.10 8.19 -10.01
N SER A 140 -14.36 8.44 -10.41
CA SER A 140 -14.77 8.48 -11.83
C SER A 140 -14.41 7.20 -12.61
N THR A 141 -14.50 6.04 -11.96
CA THR A 141 -14.20 4.72 -12.53
C THR A 141 -15.48 3.86 -12.63
N PRO A 142 -16.36 4.11 -13.63
CA PRO A 142 -17.63 3.39 -13.75
C PRO A 142 -17.41 1.89 -13.94
N ILE A 143 -18.28 1.08 -13.33
CA ILE A 143 -18.28 -0.37 -13.50
C ILE A 143 -18.83 -0.73 -14.88
N THR A 144 -18.02 -1.44 -15.67
CA THR A 144 -18.37 -1.88 -17.03
C THR A 144 -18.81 -3.34 -17.11
N GLY A 145 -18.59 -4.10 -16.05
CA GLY A 145 -18.95 -5.51 -15.97
C GLY A 145 -18.47 -6.13 -14.65
N GLY A 146 -18.73 -7.40 -14.47
CA GLY A 146 -18.28 -8.07 -13.26
C GLY A 146 -18.85 -9.49 -13.12
N ASN A 147 -18.51 -10.12 -12.00
CA ASN A 147 -18.97 -11.43 -11.61
C ASN A 147 -19.33 -11.46 -10.13
N VAL A 148 -20.31 -12.27 -9.76
CA VAL A 148 -20.62 -12.58 -8.37
C VAL A 148 -20.56 -14.09 -8.16
N SER A 149 -19.89 -14.51 -7.10
CA SER A 149 -19.81 -15.88 -6.62
C SER A 149 -20.33 -15.92 -5.19
N LEU A 150 -21.36 -16.71 -4.96
CA LEU A 150 -22.04 -16.85 -3.68
C LEU A 150 -21.93 -18.28 -3.17
N TYR A 151 -22.37 -18.52 -1.92
CA TYR A 151 -22.30 -19.83 -1.27
C TYR A 151 -20.86 -20.38 -1.13
N ASN A 152 -19.86 -19.49 -1.05
CA ASN A 152 -18.48 -19.89 -0.82
C ASN A 152 -18.30 -20.22 0.67
N GLU A 153 -18.47 -21.47 1.00
CA GLU A 153 -18.40 -21.98 2.38
C GLU A 153 -17.56 -23.24 2.47
N THR A 154 -16.86 -23.38 3.59
CA THR A 154 -16.16 -24.61 3.93
C THR A 154 -16.64 -25.08 5.30
N ARG A 155 -17.21 -26.28 5.38
CA ARG A 155 -17.76 -26.89 6.60
C ARG A 155 -18.81 -26.02 7.32
N GLY A 156 -19.60 -25.25 6.54
CA GLY A 156 -20.65 -24.37 7.04
C GLY A 156 -20.17 -22.98 7.46
N GLU A 157 -18.88 -22.71 7.38
CA GLU A 157 -18.29 -21.39 7.61
C GLU A 157 -18.06 -20.68 6.26
N GLY A 158 -18.56 -19.46 6.13
CA GLY A 158 -18.36 -18.61 4.96
C GLY A 158 -16.92 -18.12 4.88
N ILE A 159 -16.44 -17.89 3.65
CA ILE A 159 -15.19 -17.18 3.43
C ILE A 159 -15.29 -15.73 3.96
N TYR A 160 -14.18 -15.08 4.17
CA TYR A 160 -14.18 -13.63 4.32
C TYR A 160 -14.85 -12.97 3.12
N PRO A 161 -15.66 -11.92 3.32
CA PRO A 161 -16.22 -11.15 2.21
C PRO A 161 -15.06 -10.61 1.36
N THR A 162 -15.00 -11.00 0.10
CA THR A 162 -13.86 -10.68 -0.76
C THR A 162 -14.35 -10.05 -2.07
N PRO A 163 -14.70 -8.76 -2.04
CA PRO A 163 -14.87 -7.97 -3.25
C PRO A 163 -13.48 -7.72 -3.86
N VAL A 164 -13.23 -8.26 -5.05
CA VAL A 164 -12.03 -7.97 -5.83
C VAL A 164 -12.41 -6.99 -6.94
N LEU A 165 -11.69 -5.90 -7.03
CA LEU A 165 -11.90 -4.85 -8.02
C LEU A 165 -10.74 -4.84 -9.01
N GLY A 166 -11.08 -4.75 -10.30
CA GLY A 166 -10.13 -4.54 -11.36
C GLY A 166 -10.32 -3.15 -11.96
N ILE A 167 -9.25 -2.37 -12.03
CA ILE A 167 -9.27 -1.05 -12.64
C ILE A 167 -8.45 -1.08 -13.92
N VAL A 168 -9.00 -0.46 -14.96
CA VAL A 168 -8.32 -0.24 -16.23
C VAL A 168 -8.03 1.26 -16.37
N GLY A 169 -6.81 1.56 -16.77
CA GLY A 169 -6.37 2.92 -17.11
C GLY A 169 -5.79 3.00 -18.50
N ILE A 170 -5.65 4.21 -18.99
CA ILE A 170 -5.15 4.51 -20.33
C ILE A 170 -3.92 5.40 -20.30
N PHE A 171 -3.02 5.16 -21.23
CA PHE A 171 -1.91 6.04 -21.59
C PHE A 171 -2.15 6.65 -22.95
N ASP A 172 -1.84 7.92 -23.12
CA ASP A 172 -1.70 8.52 -24.45
C ASP A 172 -0.32 8.17 -25.05
N ASP A 173 0.70 8.04 -24.22
CA ASP A 173 2.06 7.62 -24.56
C ASP A 173 2.58 6.62 -23.51
N VAL A 174 2.63 5.35 -23.87
CA VAL A 174 3.05 4.26 -22.98
C VAL A 174 4.54 4.29 -22.63
N THR A 175 5.36 5.08 -23.33
CA THR A 175 6.78 5.24 -23.01
C THR A 175 7.01 6.00 -21.69
N LYS A 176 5.96 6.63 -21.16
CA LYS A 176 5.97 7.33 -19.87
C LYS A 176 5.56 6.44 -18.69
N ALA A 177 5.42 5.14 -18.93
CA ALA A 177 5.09 4.19 -17.86
C ALA A 177 6.17 4.16 -16.79
N VAL A 178 5.72 4.22 -15.52
CA VAL A 178 6.57 4.25 -14.33
C VAL A 178 6.65 2.85 -13.70
N PRO A 179 7.85 2.28 -13.55
CA PRO A 179 8.03 0.99 -12.88
C PRO A 179 7.89 1.09 -11.36
N ALA A 180 7.68 -0.05 -10.70
CA ALA A 180 7.58 -0.10 -9.23
C ALA A 180 8.94 -0.20 -8.53
N ASP A 181 9.93 -0.81 -9.17
CA ASP A 181 11.23 -1.11 -8.58
C ASP A 181 12.21 0.06 -8.72
N PHE A 182 13.16 0.20 -7.80
CA PHE A 182 14.24 1.17 -7.90
C PHE A 182 15.02 1.02 -9.20
N GLN A 183 15.21 2.12 -9.93
CA GLN A 183 15.81 2.10 -11.25
C GLN A 183 17.29 2.50 -11.24
N ARG A 184 17.69 3.37 -10.34
CA ARG A 184 19.04 3.94 -10.29
C ARG A 184 19.53 4.06 -8.86
N ALA A 185 20.82 3.82 -8.64
CA ALA A 185 21.49 4.17 -7.39
C ALA A 185 21.69 5.69 -7.33
N GLY A 186 21.48 6.28 -6.17
CA GLY A 186 21.62 7.71 -5.91
C GLY A 186 20.32 8.52 -6.05
N ASP A 187 19.22 7.87 -6.44
CA ASP A 187 17.90 8.52 -6.47
C ASP A 187 17.43 8.89 -5.06
N ALA A 188 16.77 10.02 -4.93
CA ALA A 188 16.04 10.37 -3.72
C ALA A 188 14.82 9.46 -3.58
N ILE A 189 14.59 8.92 -2.39
CA ILE A 189 13.37 8.22 -2.00
C ILE A 189 12.46 9.24 -1.34
N VAL A 190 11.26 9.42 -1.89
CA VAL A 190 10.29 10.42 -1.45
C VAL A 190 9.00 9.72 -1.04
N LEU A 191 8.51 10.05 0.15
CA LEU A 191 7.20 9.65 0.63
C LEU A 191 6.19 10.74 0.29
N LEU A 192 5.04 10.35 -0.26
CA LEU A 192 3.87 11.20 -0.51
C LEU A 192 2.73 10.74 0.40
N TRP A 193 2.08 11.67 1.13
CA TRP A 193 0.92 11.39 1.97
C TRP A 193 0.00 12.61 2.04
N PRO A 194 -1.32 12.41 2.27
CA PRO A 194 -2.28 13.52 2.24
C PRO A 194 -2.07 14.51 3.38
N ILE A 195 -2.30 15.79 3.10
CA ILE A 195 -2.39 16.84 4.10
C ILE A 195 -3.73 16.67 4.83
N PRO A 196 -3.75 16.57 6.18
CA PRO A 196 -5.01 16.46 6.91
C PRO A 196 -5.98 17.61 6.63
N ALA A 197 -7.27 17.30 6.54
CA ALA A 197 -8.29 18.31 6.27
C ALA A 197 -8.26 19.43 7.34
N GLY A 198 -8.18 20.68 6.90
CA GLY A 198 -8.10 21.85 7.77
C GLY A 198 -6.69 22.31 8.10
N GLU A 199 -5.67 21.56 7.73
CA GLU A 199 -4.28 22.02 7.73
C GLU A 199 -3.98 22.73 6.40
N SER A 200 -3.17 23.78 6.47
CA SER A 200 -2.65 24.45 5.27
C SER A 200 -1.14 24.20 5.22
N PRO A 201 -0.58 23.91 4.06
CA PRO A 201 0.88 23.84 3.95
C PRO A 201 1.46 25.19 4.39
N ASP A 202 2.19 25.20 5.48
CA ASP A 202 2.97 26.37 5.87
C ASP A 202 4.27 26.36 5.05
N PRO A 203 4.49 27.31 4.14
CA PRO A 203 5.71 27.35 3.33
C PRO A 203 6.99 27.55 4.16
N ASN A 204 6.87 27.87 5.46
CA ASN A 204 7.97 27.96 6.40
C ASN A 204 8.06 26.77 7.36
N LEU A 205 7.05 25.92 7.38
CA LEU A 205 7.10 24.67 8.13
C LEU A 205 8.04 23.73 7.36
N LYS A 206 9.18 23.41 7.93
CA LYS A 206 9.85 22.15 7.59
C LYS A 206 8.81 21.10 7.90
N VAL A 207 8.23 20.50 6.86
CA VAL A 207 7.10 19.58 6.94
C VAL A 207 7.35 18.65 8.13
N PRO A 208 6.58 18.76 9.22
CA PRO A 208 6.66 17.73 10.22
C PRO A 208 6.11 16.47 9.53
N PHE A 209 6.90 15.43 9.52
CA PHE A 209 6.33 14.11 9.37
C PHE A 209 5.12 14.02 10.30
N PRO A 210 4.02 13.34 9.92
CA PRO A 210 2.91 13.14 10.83
C PRO A 210 3.48 12.68 12.19
N GLY A 211 3.42 13.54 13.23
CA GLY A 211 3.89 13.21 14.56
C GLY A 211 5.08 13.96 15.13
N GLU A 212 5.33 15.22 14.75
CA GLU A 212 6.27 16.02 15.51
C GLU A 212 5.84 16.10 16.98
N ARG A 213 6.68 15.55 17.87
CA ARG A 213 6.48 15.58 19.32
C ARG A 213 6.35 17.02 19.78
N VAL A 214 5.16 17.42 20.18
CA VAL A 214 5.06 18.46 21.20
C VAL A 214 5.69 17.86 22.44
N GLU A 215 6.81 18.41 22.91
CA GLU A 215 7.43 18.05 24.18
C GLU A 215 6.45 18.35 25.33
N SER A 216 5.51 17.47 25.62
CA SER A 216 4.75 17.49 26.86
C SER A 216 4.28 16.11 27.26
N ALA A 217 4.80 15.67 28.37
CA ALA A 217 4.21 14.87 29.42
C ALA A 217 3.19 13.79 29.03
N ALA A 218 3.51 12.56 29.09
CA ALA A 218 2.74 11.34 28.93
C ALA A 218 2.62 10.90 27.47
N ASP A 219 3.36 9.87 27.14
CA ASP A 219 3.23 9.11 25.90
C ASP A 219 1.77 8.62 25.78
N PRO A 220 0.96 9.15 24.84
CA PRO A 220 -0.44 8.78 24.71
C PRO A 220 -0.63 7.27 24.45
N TYR A 221 0.38 6.61 23.86
CA TYR A 221 0.38 5.17 23.63
C TYR A 221 0.54 4.37 24.90
N ASN A 222 1.33 4.83 25.86
CA ASN A 222 1.40 4.19 27.16
C ASN A 222 0.06 4.26 27.89
N THR A 223 -0.72 5.30 27.66
CA THR A 223 -2.09 5.41 28.20
C THR A 223 -3.02 4.47 27.47
N VAL A 224 -3.06 4.48 26.14
CA VAL A 224 -3.95 3.64 25.31
C VAL A 224 -3.57 2.16 25.40
N LEU A 225 -2.28 1.81 25.35
CA LEU A 225 -1.80 0.44 25.53
C LEU A 225 -1.93 -0.03 26.98
N GLY A 226 -2.02 0.90 27.96
CA GLY A 226 -2.25 0.61 29.37
C GLY A 226 -3.67 0.19 29.70
N ASN A 227 -4.66 0.82 29.11
CA ASN A 227 -6.08 0.52 29.32
C ASN A 227 -6.94 1.02 28.14
N PRO A 228 -7.16 0.24 27.08
CA PRO A 228 -7.93 0.65 25.91
C PRO A 228 -9.43 0.88 26.18
N GLN A 229 -9.94 0.47 27.36
CA GLN A 229 -11.33 0.72 27.74
C GLN A 229 -11.49 1.99 28.61
N ALA A 230 -10.38 2.61 29.00
CA ALA A 230 -10.39 3.85 29.75
C ALA A 230 -10.26 5.08 28.84
N LEU A 231 -11.05 5.15 27.76
CA LEU A 231 -11.37 6.42 27.16
C LEU A 231 -12.23 7.18 28.16
N HIS A 232 -11.60 8.07 28.91
CA HIS A 232 -12.32 9.04 29.70
C HIS A 232 -13.16 9.91 28.76
N PRO A 233 -14.35 10.38 29.16
CA PRO A 233 -15.17 11.30 28.38
C PRO A 233 -14.48 12.66 28.07
N GLU A 234 -13.26 12.82 28.48
CA GLU A 234 -12.36 13.96 28.22
C GLU A 234 -11.04 13.51 27.55
N ALA A 235 -11.09 12.47 26.69
CA ALA A 235 -9.92 12.06 25.90
C ALA A 235 -9.41 13.26 25.08
N THR A 236 -8.08 13.46 25.07
CA THR A 236 -7.48 14.48 24.23
C THR A 236 -7.52 14.05 22.76
N GLU A 237 -7.53 15.01 21.81
CA GLU A 237 -7.48 14.72 20.37
C GLU A 237 -6.31 13.76 20.04
N THR A 238 -5.19 13.85 20.75
CA THR A 238 -4.02 12.99 20.60
C THR A 238 -4.29 11.53 21.03
N GLU A 239 -5.08 11.31 22.09
CA GLU A 239 -5.45 9.98 22.55
C GLU A 239 -6.48 9.31 21.63
N GLU A 240 -7.39 10.10 21.05
CA GLU A 240 -8.33 9.62 20.04
C GLU A 240 -7.59 9.20 18.76
N ALA A 241 -6.65 10.01 18.28
CA ALA A 241 -5.81 9.70 17.13
C ALA A 241 -4.98 8.43 17.36
N ALA A 242 -4.35 8.28 18.51
CA ALA A 242 -3.59 7.09 18.89
C ALA A 242 -4.47 5.84 18.95
N THR A 243 -5.70 5.97 19.41
CA THR A 243 -6.67 4.86 19.46
C THR A 243 -7.10 4.44 18.06
N ALA A 244 -7.37 5.40 17.18
CA ALA A 244 -7.74 5.14 15.78
C ALA A 244 -6.60 4.45 15.01
N GLU A 245 -5.37 4.90 15.20
CA GLU A 245 -4.20 4.31 14.56
C GLU A 245 -3.94 2.89 15.07
N LEU A 246 -4.07 2.63 16.38
CA LEU A 246 -3.98 1.28 16.93
C LEU A 246 -5.08 0.36 16.39
N ALA A 247 -6.29 0.86 16.20
CA ALA A 247 -7.39 0.11 15.60
C ALA A 247 -7.09 -0.21 14.12
N SER A 248 -6.57 0.75 13.37
CA SER A 248 -6.15 0.58 12.00
C SER A 248 -4.99 -0.43 11.88
N PHE A 249 -3.97 -0.31 12.72
CA PHE A 249 -2.84 -1.26 12.76
C PHE A 249 -3.30 -2.70 13.00
N GLY A 250 -4.36 -2.90 13.78
CA GLY A 250 -4.95 -4.21 14.04
C GLY A 250 -5.52 -4.91 12.80
N SER A 251 -5.77 -4.19 11.73
CA SER A 251 -6.25 -4.72 10.45
C SER A 251 -5.12 -5.13 9.49
N SER A 252 -3.86 -4.78 9.80
CA SER A 252 -2.70 -4.92 8.94
C SER A 252 -2.25 -6.38 8.73
N GLU A 253 -1.44 -6.59 7.70
CA GLU A 253 -0.75 -7.85 7.45
C GLU A 253 0.17 -8.20 8.63
N TYR A 254 0.82 -7.18 9.24
CA TYR A 254 1.64 -7.37 10.43
C TYR A 254 0.83 -7.98 11.59
N ALA A 255 -0.35 -7.44 11.86
CA ALA A 255 -1.21 -7.97 12.91
C ALA A 255 -1.61 -9.43 12.63
N SER A 256 -1.97 -9.73 11.39
CA SER A 256 -2.34 -11.08 10.96
C SER A 256 -1.19 -12.06 11.06
N VAL A 257 -0.03 -11.73 10.49
CA VAL A 257 1.10 -12.65 10.31
C VAL A 257 1.99 -12.73 11.55
N VAL A 258 2.33 -11.59 12.15
CA VAL A 258 3.31 -11.52 13.25
C VAL A 258 2.63 -11.66 14.60
N LEU A 259 1.49 -10.98 14.80
CA LEU A 259 0.76 -11.00 16.07
C LEU A 259 -0.30 -12.12 16.14
N GLY A 260 -0.63 -12.74 15.01
CA GLY A 260 -1.52 -13.91 14.93
C GLY A 260 -3.00 -13.61 15.10
N GLY A 261 -3.43 -12.40 14.77
CA GLY A 261 -4.85 -12.00 14.84
C GLY A 261 -5.16 -10.71 14.11
N VAL A 262 -6.43 -10.51 13.78
CA VAL A 262 -6.95 -9.32 13.11
C VAL A 262 -8.02 -8.69 14.00
N TRP A 263 -7.98 -7.37 14.17
CA TRP A 263 -8.94 -6.61 14.99
C TRP A 263 -9.04 -5.17 14.50
N GLY A 264 -9.95 -4.40 15.11
CA GLY A 264 -10.11 -2.96 14.85
C GLY A 264 -10.86 -2.67 13.57
N GLN A 265 -10.37 -1.73 12.79
CA GLN A 265 -11.00 -1.24 11.56
C GLN A 265 -9.94 -1.07 10.47
N PRO A 266 -10.29 -1.15 9.18
CA PRO A 266 -9.40 -0.70 8.11
C PRO A 266 -8.97 0.76 8.32
N PRO A 267 -7.84 1.19 7.73
CA PRO A 267 -7.41 2.59 7.81
C PRO A 267 -8.51 3.53 7.30
N PRO A 268 -8.61 4.76 7.84
CA PRO A 268 -9.51 5.76 7.28
C PRO A 268 -9.12 6.07 5.84
N LEU A 269 -10.11 6.31 4.99
CA LEU A 269 -9.92 6.60 3.57
C LEU A 269 -10.72 7.86 3.21
N ASP A 270 -10.02 8.88 2.73
CA ASP A 270 -10.58 10.06 2.10
C ASP A 270 -10.55 9.88 0.58
N LEU A 271 -11.72 9.73 -0.04
CA LEU A 271 -11.84 9.50 -1.48
C LEU A 271 -11.52 10.74 -2.33
N GLU A 272 -11.64 11.94 -1.78
CA GLU A 272 -11.27 13.18 -2.45
C GLU A 272 -9.75 13.30 -2.49
N ALA A 273 -9.09 13.13 -1.37
CA ALA A 273 -7.62 13.06 -1.31
C ALA A 273 -7.07 11.94 -2.21
N GLU A 274 -7.71 10.78 -2.24
CA GLU A 274 -7.32 9.68 -3.14
C GLU A 274 -7.41 10.07 -4.63
N ALA A 275 -8.47 10.76 -5.05
CA ALA A 275 -8.62 11.25 -6.42
C ALA A 275 -7.53 12.28 -6.79
N ASP A 276 -7.18 13.15 -5.84
CA ASP A 276 -6.10 14.11 -5.99
C ASP A 276 -4.74 13.42 -6.12
N LEU A 277 -4.49 12.35 -5.35
CA LEU A 277 -3.29 11.52 -5.50
C LEU A 277 -3.18 10.91 -6.90
N HIS A 278 -4.28 10.34 -7.42
CA HIS A 278 -4.28 9.77 -8.77
C HIS A 278 -3.90 10.82 -9.83
N THR A 279 -4.43 12.02 -9.69
CA THR A 279 -4.12 13.14 -10.57
C THR A 279 -2.66 13.57 -10.43
N LEU A 280 -2.16 13.72 -9.21
CA LEU A 280 -0.76 14.05 -8.91
C LEU A 280 0.18 13.05 -9.57
N LEU A 281 -0.02 11.74 -9.34
CA LEU A 281 0.82 10.69 -9.88
C LEU A 281 0.85 10.69 -11.40
N SER A 282 -0.32 10.85 -12.05
CA SER A 282 -0.40 10.96 -13.51
C SER A 282 0.35 12.18 -14.05
N VAL A 283 0.28 13.32 -13.37
CA VAL A 283 1.01 14.55 -13.74
C VAL A 283 2.53 14.36 -13.58
N LEU A 284 2.97 13.76 -12.48
CA LEU A 284 4.39 13.50 -12.23
C LEU A 284 4.97 12.54 -13.27
N ALA A 285 4.23 11.48 -13.63
CA ALA A 285 4.61 10.53 -14.67
C ALA A 285 4.65 11.19 -16.07
N GLU A 286 3.62 11.96 -16.44
CA GLU A 286 3.57 12.69 -17.73
C GLU A 286 4.77 13.63 -17.89
N ARG A 287 5.22 14.26 -16.80
CA ARG A 287 6.39 15.13 -16.75
C ARG A 287 7.72 14.40 -16.62
N GLN A 288 7.68 13.05 -16.52
CA GLN A 288 8.86 12.21 -16.35
C GLN A 288 9.72 12.60 -15.13
N LEU A 289 9.06 12.98 -14.03
CA LEU A 289 9.72 13.34 -12.76
C LEU A 289 9.99 12.10 -11.89
N LEU A 290 9.36 10.97 -12.18
CA LEU A 290 9.47 9.74 -11.40
C LEU A 290 10.35 8.71 -12.11
N HIS A 291 11.23 8.06 -11.34
CA HIS A 291 11.96 6.87 -11.78
C HIS A 291 11.25 5.59 -11.36
N SER A 292 10.58 5.59 -10.20
CA SER A 292 9.71 4.50 -9.77
C SER A 292 8.61 5.02 -8.85
N ALA A 293 7.53 4.22 -8.70
CA ALA A 293 6.45 4.48 -7.76
C ALA A 293 5.90 3.16 -7.22
N ARG A 294 5.71 3.09 -5.89
CA ARG A 294 5.20 1.90 -5.19
C ARG A 294 4.19 2.28 -4.11
N ASP A 295 3.12 1.49 -4.02
CA ASP A 295 2.13 1.62 -2.96
C ASP A 295 2.69 1.21 -1.59
N ILE A 296 2.21 1.87 -0.53
CA ILE A 296 2.42 1.43 0.84
C ILE A 296 1.16 0.70 1.28
N SER A 297 1.12 -0.60 1.01
CA SER A 297 0.01 -1.49 1.33
C SER A 297 0.45 -2.59 2.30
N ASP A 298 0.13 -3.85 2.01
CA ASP A 298 0.41 -5.00 2.90
C ASP A 298 1.85 -4.99 3.45
N GLY A 299 1.97 -4.85 4.77
CA GLY A 299 3.24 -4.85 5.51
C GLY A 299 3.96 -3.51 5.59
N GLY A 300 3.34 -2.42 5.13
CA GLY A 300 3.79 -1.05 5.32
C GLY A 300 5.06 -0.68 4.55
N ILE A 301 5.68 0.44 4.95
CA ILE A 301 6.82 1.01 4.22
C ILE A 301 8.04 0.08 4.22
N ALA A 302 8.24 -0.74 5.26
CA ALA A 302 9.36 -1.66 5.32
C ALA A 302 9.29 -2.72 4.20
N VAL A 303 8.10 -3.26 3.93
CA VAL A 303 7.85 -4.18 2.82
C VAL A 303 7.96 -3.45 1.47
N ALA A 304 7.39 -2.26 1.33
CA ALA A 304 7.46 -1.48 0.12
C ALA A 304 8.92 -1.18 -0.30
N LEU A 305 9.77 -0.74 0.63
CA LEU A 305 11.20 -0.51 0.39
C LEU A 305 11.93 -1.79 0.00
N ALA A 306 11.67 -2.91 0.70
CA ALA A 306 12.31 -4.18 0.40
C ALA A 306 11.96 -4.68 -1.00
N GLN A 307 10.67 -4.69 -1.35
CA GLN A 307 10.21 -5.14 -2.67
C GLN A 307 10.72 -4.23 -3.79
N SER A 308 10.79 -2.91 -3.59
CA SER A 308 11.34 -1.98 -4.58
C SER A 308 12.82 -2.25 -4.90
N ALA A 309 13.54 -2.83 -3.95
CA ALA A 309 14.97 -3.12 -4.08
C ALA A 309 15.30 -4.41 -4.85
N PHE A 310 14.35 -5.37 -4.96
CA PHE A 310 14.68 -6.74 -5.36
C PHE A 310 14.99 -6.90 -6.85
N ALA A 311 14.16 -6.36 -7.74
CA ALA A 311 14.27 -6.65 -9.17
C ALA A 311 15.60 -6.21 -9.79
N ASN A 312 16.08 -5.02 -9.42
CA ASN A 312 17.33 -4.45 -9.94
C ASN A 312 18.50 -4.59 -8.95
N SER A 313 18.29 -5.26 -7.81
CA SER A 313 19.30 -5.43 -6.75
C SER A 313 19.91 -4.10 -6.30
N ILE A 314 19.08 -3.06 -6.20
CA ILE A 314 19.46 -1.72 -5.73
C ILE A 314 18.93 -1.56 -4.32
N GLY A 315 19.84 -1.48 -3.34
CA GLY A 315 19.49 -1.27 -1.94
C GLY A 315 18.99 0.14 -1.64
N ALA A 316 18.76 0.40 -0.36
CA ALA A 316 18.32 1.70 0.10
C ALA A 316 18.76 1.97 1.53
N THR A 317 19.00 3.23 1.83
CA THR A 317 19.07 3.75 3.20
C THR A 317 17.92 4.73 3.37
N ALA A 318 17.01 4.45 4.29
CA ALA A 318 15.88 5.29 4.60
C ALA A 318 15.90 5.71 6.08
N GLU A 319 15.49 6.93 6.33
CA GLU A 319 15.34 7.50 7.67
C GLU A 319 13.88 7.79 7.91
N GLN A 320 13.31 7.19 8.95
CA GLN A 320 12.02 7.58 9.48
C GLN A 320 12.24 8.46 10.72
N GLU A 321 12.16 9.75 10.54
CA GLU A 321 12.33 10.68 11.64
C GLU A 321 11.14 10.73 12.58
N GLN A 322 9.94 10.36 12.07
CA GLN A 322 8.69 10.45 12.85
C GLN A 322 7.64 9.45 12.40
N SER A 323 6.94 8.86 13.35
CA SER A 323 5.58 8.39 13.19
C SER A 323 4.71 9.19 14.16
N LEU A 324 3.42 9.36 13.87
CA LEU A 324 2.44 9.84 14.85
C LEU A 324 2.55 9.01 16.14
N MET A 325 3.09 7.82 16.02
CA MET A 325 3.36 6.89 17.09
C MET A 325 4.83 6.91 17.48
N ALA A 326 5.10 7.19 18.71
CA ALA A 326 6.44 7.14 19.32
C ALA A 326 7.11 5.73 19.24
N HIS A 327 6.48 4.76 18.58
CA HIS A 327 6.98 3.40 18.49
C HIS A 327 7.33 3.01 17.05
N PRO A 328 8.56 2.55 16.77
CA PRO A 328 9.03 2.19 15.43
C PRO A 328 8.14 1.19 14.68
N LEU A 329 7.46 0.31 15.42
CA LEU A 329 6.58 -0.73 14.89
C LEU A 329 5.55 -0.16 13.91
N PHE A 330 4.89 0.91 14.29
CA PHE A 330 3.81 1.50 13.50
C PHE A 330 4.38 2.25 12.30
N GLY A 331 5.44 3.02 12.50
CA GLY A 331 6.12 3.72 11.41
C GLY A 331 6.63 2.79 10.30
N LEU A 332 6.99 1.54 10.66
CA LEU A 332 7.52 0.56 9.72
C LEU A 332 6.43 -0.27 9.03
N PHE A 333 5.37 -0.64 9.75
CA PHE A 333 4.45 -1.71 9.35
C PHE A 333 2.97 -1.30 9.33
N ALA A 334 2.63 -0.04 9.61
CA ALA A 334 1.28 0.46 9.36
C ALA A 334 1.00 0.56 7.86
N GLU A 335 -0.26 0.38 7.49
CA GLU A 335 -0.76 0.36 6.13
C GLU A 335 -1.68 1.56 5.88
N PRO A 336 -1.13 2.80 5.82
CA PRO A 336 -1.93 3.99 5.64
C PRO A 336 -2.53 4.04 4.23
N ALA A 337 -3.77 4.52 4.12
CA ALA A 337 -4.37 4.81 2.82
C ALA A 337 -3.68 5.99 2.12
N SER A 338 -3.80 6.06 0.82
CA SER A 338 -3.40 7.22 0.00
C SER A 338 -1.94 7.66 0.21
N THR A 339 -1.05 6.69 0.53
CA THR A 339 0.36 6.95 0.81
C THR A 339 1.24 6.13 -0.13
N VAL A 340 2.17 6.78 -0.81
CA VAL A 340 3.01 6.14 -1.83
C VAL A 340 4.48 6.52 -1.69
N LEU A 341 5.32 5.59 -2.11
CA LEU A 341 6.76 5.75 -2.19
C LEU A 341 7.14 6.02 -3.65
N VAL A 342 7.86 7.11 -3.91
CA VAL A 342 8.37 7.41 -5.25
C VAL A 342 9.88 7.65 -5.21
N THR A 343 10.55 7.48 -6.36
CA THR A 343 11.96 7.84 -6.50
C THR A 343 12.17 8.81 -7.66
N CYS A 344 13.15 9.70 -7.49
CA CYS A 344 13.48 10.70 -8.47
C CYS A 344 14.97 11.11 -8.41
N GLU A 345 15.47 11.83 -9.42
CA GLU A 345 16.74 12.54 -9.28
C GLU A 345 16.65 13.61 -8.20
N GLY A 346 17.71 13.79 -7.41
CA GLY A 346 17.71 14.73 -6.29
C GLY A 346 17.39 16.18 -6.69
N ASN A 347 17.69 16.59 -7.93
CA ASN A 347 17.37 17.93 -8.46
C ASN A 347 15.89 18.10 -8.84
N GLN A 348 15.12 17.02 -8.90
CA GLN A 348 13.67 17.03 -9.20
C GLN A 348 12.80 17.12 -7.95
N LEU A 349 13.39 16.96 -6.75
CA LEU A 349 12.68 16.95 -5.48
C LEU A 349 11.76 18.16 -5.29
N ASN A 350 12.31 19.37 -5.47
CA ASN A 350 11.54 20.62 -5.30
C ASN A 350 10.33 20.68 -6.25
N ALA A 351 10.47 20.13 -7.48
CA ALA A 351 9.34 20.10 -8.42
C ALA A 351 8.26 19.12 -7.97
N ILE A 352 8.65 17.99 -7.36
CA ILE A 352 7.69 17.03 -6.79
C ILE A 352 6.98 17.64 -5.58
N GLU A 353 7.72 18.32 -4.70
CA GLU A 353 7.16 19.03 -3.54
C GLU A 353 6.15 20.10 -3.98
N ASP A 354 6.51 20.93 -4.99
CA ASP A 354 5.61 21.95 -5.56
C ASP A 354 4.32 21.37 -6.17
N PHE A 355 4.41 20.20 -6.80
CA PHE A 355 3.22 19.53 -7.33
C PHE A 355 2.40 18.88 -6.21
N ALA A 356 3.03 18.19 -5.27
CA ALA A 356 2.37 17.57 -4.15
C ALA A 356 1.53 18.59 -3.37
N ASP A 357 2.12 19.74 -3.03
CA ASP A 357 1.45 20.84 -2.33
C ASP A 357 0.18 21.32 -3.06
N ARG A 358 0.22 21.45 -4.38
CA ARG A 358 -0.96 21.87 -5.20
C ARG A 358 -2.10 20.87 -5.19
N TYR A 359 -1.81 19.60 -4.93
CA TYR A 359 -2.80 18.52 -4.86
C TYR A 359 -3.10 18.08 -3.42
N GLY A 360 -2.75 18.90 -2.42
CA GLY A 360 -3.05 18.60 -1.02
C GLY A 360 -2.22 17.47 -0.43
N TYR A 361 -0.97 17.29 -0.92
CA TYR A 361 -0.07 16.25 -0.48
C TYR A 361 1.23 16.81 0.09
N TYR A 362 1.70 16.20 1.15
CA TYR A 362 3.08 16.34 1.57
C TYR A 362 3.98 15.46 0.71
N ALA A 363 5.20 15.95 0.46
CA ALA A 363 6.27 15.19 -0.14
C ALA A 363 7.54 15.37 0.70
N ALA A 364 8.11 14.28 1.20
CA ALA A 364 9.35 14.37 1.95
C ALA A 364 10.36 13.33 1.50
N ARG A 365 11.60 13.78 1.33
CA ARG A 365 12.71 12.86 1.11
C ARG A 365 13.00 12.10 2.39
N ILE A 366 12.83 10.78 2.33
CA ILE A 366 13.08 9.87 3.45
C ILE A 366 14.38 9.07 3.28
N GLY A 367 15.03 9.12 2.12
CA GLY A 367 16.22 8.30 1.93
C GLY A 367 16.89 8.46 0.56
N THR A 368 17.72 7.47 0.27
CA THR A 368 18.47 7.38 -0.99
C THR A 368 18.62 5.90 -1.38
N THR A 369 18.46 5.62 -2.67
CA THR A 369 18.69 4.30 -3.26
C THR A 369 20.18 4.03 -3.44
N GLY A 370 20.62 2.78 -3.29
CA GLY A 370 21.99 2.36 -3.56
C GLY A 370 22.48 1.24 -2.63
N GLY A 371 23.64 0.69 -2.98
CA GLY A 371 24.22 -0.43 -2.25
C GLY A 371 23.49 -1.75 -2.49
N ASP A 372 23.83 -2.75 -1.68
CA ASP A 372 23.31 -4.12 -1.74
C ASP A 372 22.53 -4.53 -0.47
N ARG A 373 22.11 -3.54 0.31
CA ARG A 373 21.46 -3.70 1.61
C ARG A 373 20.24 -2.81 1.70
N LEU A 374 19.30 -3.19 2.56
CA LEU A 374 18.25 -2.31 3.08
C LEU A 374 18.65 -1.90 4.50
N GLU A 375 18.72 -0.60 4.73
CA GLU A 375 18.93 0.00 6.04
C GLU A 375 17.80 0.99 6.30
N ILE A 376 17.02 0.74 7.35
CA ILE A 376 15.97 1.65 7.80
C ILE A 376 16.31 2.10 9.21
N ASN A 377 16.45 3.41 9.37
CA ASN A 377 16.71 4.05 10.65
C ASN A 377 15.41 4.69 11.15
N VAL A 378 15.24 4.70 12.46
CA VAL A 378 14.19 5.46 13.15
C VAL A 378 14.90 6.30 14.21
N TYR A 379 14.70 7.61 14.19
CA TYR A 379 15.43 8.55 15.05
C TYR A 379 16.96 8.33 15.01
N LYS A 380 17.51 8.15 13.81
CA LYS A 380 18.95 7.90 13.56
C LYS A 380 19.49 6.62 14.21
N GLN A 381 18.61 5.73 14.62
CA GLN A 381 18.99 4.40 15.12
C GLN A 381 18.62 3.33 14.08
N PRO A 382 19.54 2.47 13.66
CA PRO A 382 19.23 1.41 12.73
C PRO A 382 18.30 0.39 13.40
N VAL A 383 17.13 0.20 12.80
CA VAL A 383 16.10 -0.75 13.29
C VAL A 383 15.91 -1.94 12.37
N ILE A 384 16.21 -1.76 11.07
CA ILE A 384 16.29 -2.84 10.08
C ILE A 384 17.61 -2.70 9.35
N THR A 385 18.40 -3.77 9.30
CA THR A 385 19.65 -3.82 8.54
C THR A 385 19.85 -5.22 8.01
N ALA A 386 19.67 -5.42 6.70
CA ALA A 386 19.86 -6.71 6.07
C ALA A 386 20.40 -6.58 4.65
N SER A 387 21.13 -7.61 4.17
CA SER A 387 21.46 -7.69 2.76
C SER A 387 20.22 -7.98 1.92
N LEU A 388 20.17 -7.49 0.68
CA LEU A 388 19.07 -7.81 -0.22
C LEU A 388 18.91 -9.31 -0.42
N ALA A 389 19.99 -10.07 -0.44
CA ALA A 389 19.94 -11.53 -0.56
C ALA A 389 19.18 -12.17 0.62
N THR A 390 19.45 -11.72 1.86
CA THR A 390 18.78 -12.20 3.07
C THR A 390 17.27 -11.94 3.05
N LEU A 391 16.84 -10.83 2.48
CA LEU A 391 15.42 -10.46 2.38
C LEU A 391 14.73 -11.10 1.18
N CYS A 392 15.41 -11.17 0.04
CA CYS A 392 14.85 -11.65 -1.22
C CYS A 392 14.66 -13.18 -1.25
N GLU A 393 15.54 -13.96 -0.61
CA GLU A 393 15.44 -15.42 -0.61
C GLU A 393 14.11 -15.92 -0.03
N PRO A 394 13.73 -15.58 1.22
CA PRO A 394 12.46 -16.02 1.79
C PRO A 394 11.26 -15.46 1.01
N TRP A 395 11.33 -14.22 0.51
CA TRP A 395 10.28 -13.63 -0.32
C TRP A 395 10.06 -14.42 -1.62
N SER A 396 11.13 -14.79 -2.30
CA SER A 396 11.06 -15.43 -3.62
C SER A 396 10.68 -16.91 -3.59
N SER A 397 11.02 -17.63 -2.50
CA SER A 397 10.86 -19.09 -2.38
C SER A 397 9.63 -19.52 -1.58
N ALA A 398 9.04 -18.65 -0.75
CA ALA A 398 8.01 -19.05 0.22
C ALA A 398 6.76 -19.67 -0.41
N LEU A 399 6.29 -19.16 -1.56
CA LEU A 399 5.07 -19.69 -2.18
C LEU A 399 5.26 -21.13 -2.65
N GLU A 400 6.37 -21.40 -3.34
CA GLU A 400 6.70 -22.75 -3.84
C GLU A 400 6.89 -23.72 -2.69
N ALA A 401 7.64 -23.33 -1.66
CA ALA A 401 7.85 -24.12 -0.46
C ALA A 401 6.55 -24.46 0.26
N ASN A 402 5.64 -23.51 0.39
CA ASN A 402 4.32 -23.71 1.00
C ASN A 402 3.46 -24.70 0.18
N ILE A 403 3.48 -24.61 -1.16
CA ILE A 403 2.70 -25.49 -2.03
C ILE A 403 3.23 -26.92 -1.99
N HIS A 404 4.54 -27.09 -1.93
CA HIS A 404 5.16 -28.43 -1.85
C HIS A 404 5.19 -29.03 -0.45
N GLY A 405 4.67 -28.31 0.56
CA GLY A 405 4.64 -28.79 1.95
C GLY A 405 6.02 -28.79 2.63
N GLU A 406 6.97 -28.03 2.08
CA GLU A 406 8.34 -27.90 2.60
C GLU A 406 8.44 -26.86 3.73
N VAL A 407 7.31 -26.43 4.29
CA VAL A 407 7.31 -25.55 5.45
C VAL A 407 7.89 -26.31 6.64
N THR A 408 9.18 -26.21 6.82
CA THR A 408 9.80 -26.56 8.10
C THR A 408 9.21 -25.62 9.15
N ALA A 409 8.37 -26.18 10.01
CA ALA A 409 7.94 -25.51 11.23
C ALA A 409 9.21 -25.07 11.99
N ARG A 410 9.47 -23.78 11.99
CA ARG A 410 10.50 -23.15 12.83
C ARG A 410 9.82 -22.28 13.87
#